data_414abc03d6fa8378ca15767c36f246e0
#
_entry.id   414abc03d6fa8378ca15767c36f246e0
#
_cell.length_a   1.000
_cell.length_b   1.000
_cell.length_c   1.000
_cell.angle_alpha   90.00
_cell.angle_beta   90.00
_cell.angle_gamma   90.00
#
_symmetry.space_group_name_H-M   'P 1'
#
loop_
_entity.id
_entity.type
_entity.pdbx_description
1 polymer ?
#
loop_
_entity_poly.entity_id
_entity_poly.type
_entity_poly.pdbx_seq_one_letter_code
_entity_poly.pdbx_strand_id
1 'polypeptide(L)'
;MSLLLAGLTVLVIGDSHLSTKDYLITTLHDELTQQGAKVYSYGACGTPSGAWMKTIQPPCGSAFRLDDGPLRLRAGEAGSTRPLPELVDKHHPDLIVVVNGDTMAGYKNPALPKTWIWNEVSILTKGIKASGASCVWVGPAWGSEGGKNGKNFTRVKEMSDFLAEIVSPCIYVNSLNMSKPGEWGTLPGDGQHFTNAGYQAWGSAISKAIVSSDILQKIKH
;
A
#
# COMPACT_ATOMS: atom_id res chain seq x y z
N MET A 1 8.90 11.51 22.91
CA MET A 1 9.27 10.70 21.74
C MET A 1 9.69 11.62 20.62
N SER A 2 10.78 11.32 19.90
CA SER A 2 11.17 12.12 18.72
C SER A 2 10.17 11.85 17.59
N LEU A 3 9.64 12.90 16.97
CA LEU A 3 8.75 12.80 15.81
C LEU A 3 9.62 12.63 14.56
N LEU A 4 9.85 11.39 14.16
CA LEU A 4 10.84 11.02 13.13
C LEU A 4 10.47 11.48 11.72
N LEU A 5 9.17 11.71 11.46
CA LEU A 5 8.64 12.21 10.19
C LEU A 5 8.16 13.67 10.27
N ALA A 6 8.53 14.41 11.33
CA ALA A 6 8.11 15.81 11.51
C ALA A 6 8.53 16.66 10.30
N GLY A 7 7.58 17.42 9.78
CA GLY A 7 7.76 18.30 8.62
C GLY A 7 7.65 17.61 7.27
N LEU A 8 7.50 16.27 7.21
CA LEU A 8 7.30 15.55 5.96
C LEU A 8 5.82 15.42 5.60
N THR A 9 5.52 15.58 4.33
CA THR A 9 4.23 15.25 3.73
C THR A 9 4.31 13.83 3.14
N VAL A 10 3.44 12.94 3.58
CA VAL A 10 3.39 11.54 3.14
C VAL A 10 2.11 11.28 2.35
N LEU A 11 2.24 10.83 1.11
CA LEU A 11 1.15 10.34 0.28
C LEU A 11 1.13 8.81 0.32
N VAL A 12 0.06 8.22 0.83
CA VAL A 12 -0.15 6.76 0.86
C VAL A 12 -1.17 6.39 -0.21
N ILE A 13 -0.81 5.51 -1.14
CA ILE A 13 -1.70 4.99 -2.18
C ILE A 13 -1.66 3.45 -2.19
N GLY A 14 -2.77 2.82 -2.56
CA GLY A 14 -2.79 1.35 -2.65
C GLY A 14 -4.15 0.78 -3.00
N ASP A 15 -4.25 -0.53 -2.82
CA ASP A 15 -5.41 -1.34 -3.23
C ASP A 15 -6.48 -1.48 -2.11
N SER A 16 -7.14 -2.65 -2.05
CA SER A 16 -8.20 -2.93 -1.09
C SER A 16 -7.76 -2.83 0.38
N HIS A 17 -6.47 -3.00 0.67
CA HIS A 17 -5.94 -2.84 2.02
C HIS A 17 -6.01 -1.39 2.55
N LEU A 18 -6.26 -0.42 1.67
CA LEU A 18 -6.48 0.99 2.00
C LEU A 18 -7.92 1.48 1.73
N SER A 19 -8.85 0.61 1.34
CA SER A 19 -10.16 1.05 0.84
C SER A 19 -11.32 0.93 1.83
N THR A 20 -11.07 0.47 3.05
CA THR A 20 -12.11 0.20 4.06
C THR A 20 -11.71 0.76 5.43
N LYS A 21 -12.71 1.17 6.21
CA LYS A 21 -12.51 1.61 7.60
C LYS A 21 -11.80 0.52 8.41
N ASP A 22 -10.93 0.94 9.32
CA ASP A 22 -10.12 0.10 10.21
C ASP A 22 -9.03 -0.75 9.49
N TYR A 23 -8.89 -0.60 8.18
CA TYR A 23 -7.76 -1.12 7.39
C TYR A 23 -6.57 -0.15 7.45
N LEU A 24 -5.56 -0.34 6.61
CA LEU A 24 -4.35 0.50 6.63
C LEU A 24 -4.64 1.99 6.39
N ILE A 25 -5.75 2.34 5.74
CA ILE A 25 -6.17 3.75 5.58
C ILE A 25 -6.48 4.42 6.93
N THR A 26 -6.78 3.64 7.96
CA THR A 26 -6.91 4.10 9.34
C THR A 26 -5.62 3.84 10.10
N THR A 27 -5.19 2.58 10.18
CA THR A 27 -4.12 2.18 11.09
C THR A 27 -2.75 2.72 10.69
N LEU A 28 -2.34 2.58 9.42
CA LEU A 28 -1.08 3.12 8.94
C LEU A 28 -1.10 4.66 8.89
N HIS A 29 -2.22 5.25 8.49
CA HIS A 29 -2.39 6.69 8.49
C HIS A 29 -2.16 7.29 9.89
N ASP A 30 -2.83 6.73 10.91
CA ASP A 30 -2.68 7.17 12.29
C ASP A 30 -1.25 7.00 12.81
N GLU A 31 -0.61 5.88 12.53
CA GLU A 31 0.77 5.60 12.93
C GLU A 31 1.76 6.61 12.31
N LEU A 32 1.63 6.93 11.01
CA LEU A 32 2.49 7.92 10.35
C LEU A 32 2.23 9.34 10.87
N THR A 33 0.97 9.69 11.15
CA THR A 33 0.60 10.97 11.78
C THR A 33 1.21 11.08 13.18
N GLN A 34 1.19 10.00 13.97
CA GLN A 34 1.84 9.95 15.30
C GLN A 34 3.36 10.13 15.23
N GLN A 35 3.98 9.80 14.09
CA GLN A 35 5.40 10.09 13.84
C GLN A 35 5.65 11.55 13.38
N GLY A 36 4.60 12.36 13.30
CA GLY A 36 4.67 13.79 12.97
C GLY A 36 4.53 14.12 11.48
N ALA A 37 4.20 13.15 10.63
CA ALA A 37 3.96 13.41 9.22
C ALA A 37 2.59 14.05 8.99
N LYS A 38 2.49 14.88 7.94
CA LYS A 38 1.22 15.25 7.32
C LYS A 38 0.83 14.17 6.31
N VAL A 39 -0.26 13.45 6.56
CA VAL A 39 -0.57 12.22 5.81
C VAL A 39 -1.80 12.39 4.92
N TYR A 40 -1.69 11.97 3.67
CA TYR A 40 -2.79 11.88 2.70
C TYR A 40 -2.89 10.46 2.19
N SER A 41 -3.96 9.74 2.51
CA SER A 41 -4.14 8.33 2.16
C SER A 41 -5.28 8.14 1.16
N TYR A 42 -5.04 7.34 0.13
CA TYR A 42 -6.00 6.98 -0.90
C TYR A 42 -5.95 5.47 -1.15
N GLY A 43 -7.09 4.82 -1.10
CA GLY A 43 -7.23 3.38 -1.41
C GLY A 43 -8.23 3.15 -2.52
N ALA A 44 -7.93 2.22 -3.41
CA ALA A 44 -8.79 1.84 -4.54
C ALA A 44 -8.91 0.32 -4.62
N CYS A 45 -10.05 -0.20 -4.18
CA CYS A 45 -10.29 -1.64 -4.05
C CYS A 45 -10.18 -2.37 -5.40
N GLY A 46 -9.38 -3.44 -5.43
CA GLY A 46 -9.25 -4.31 -6.61
C GLY A 46 -8.43 -3.70 -7.75
N THR A 47 -7.61 -2.66 -7.48
CA THR A 47 -6.83 -1.99 -8.53
C THR A 47 -5.37 -2.39 -8.52
N PRO A 48 -4.77 -2.67 -9.70
CA PRO A 48 -3.33 -2.85 -9.84
C PRO A 48 -2.60 -1.50 -9.71
N SER A 49 -1.30 -1.55 -9.52
CA SER A 49 -0.49 -0.36 -9.25
C SER A 49 -0.51 0.67 -10.39
N GLY A 50 -0.48 0.26 -11.65
CA GLY A 50 -0.52 1.17 -12.80
C GLY A 50 -1.81 1.95 -12.95
N ALA A 51 -2.89 1.50 -12.29
CA ALA A 51 -4.17 2.21 -12.26
C ALA A 51 -4.06 3.59 -11.61
N TRP A 52 -3.09 3.81 -10.72
CA TRP A 52 -2.83 5.11 -10.10
C TRP A 52 -2.29 6.17 -11.07
N MET A 53 -1.97 5.80 -12.30
CA MET A 53 -1.61 6.77 -13.36
C MET A 53 -2.79 7.22 -14.21
N LYS A 54 -4.00 6.76 -13.90
CA LYS A 54 -5.24 7.03 -14.66
C LYS A 54 -6.39 7.35 -13.72
N THR A 55 -7.42 7.97 -14.24
CA THR A 55 -8.75 7.99 -13.60
C THR A 55 -9.48 6.71 -13.97
N ILE A 56 -9.72 5.85 -12.99
CA ILE A 56 -10.51 4.64 -13.15
C ILE A 56 -11.54 4.53 -12.03
N GLN A 57 -12.64 3.86 -12.31
CA GLN A 57 -13.62 3.47 -11.29
C GLN A 57 -13.21 2.12 -10.70
N PRO A 58 -12.80 2.05 -9.40
CA PRO A 58 -12.44 0.79 -8.77
C PRO A 58 -13.62 -0.17 -8.68
N PRO A 59 -13.43 -1.49 -8.90
CA PRO A 59 -14.54 -2.45 -8.95
C PRO A 59 -15.29 -2.61 -7.62
N CYS A 60 -14.68 -2.30 -6.50
CA CYS A 60 -15.30 -2.43 -5.18
C CYS A 60 -15.16 -1.16 -4.31
N GLY A 61 -15.08 0.00 -4.96
CA GLY A 61 -15.06 1.30 -4.29
C GLY A 61 -13.67 1.79 -3.89
N SER A 62 -13.65 2.95 -3.29
CA SER A 62 -12.43 3.61 -2.84
C SER A 62 -12.63 4.29 -1.50
N ALA A 63 -11.52 4.68 -0.89
CA ALA A 63 -11.50 5.48 0.32
C ALA A 63 -10.40 6.54 0.23
N PHE A 64 -10.60 7.64 0.94
CA PHE A 64 -9.52 8.59 1.17
C PHE A 64 -9.63 9.21 2.57
N ARG A 65 -8.48 9.57 3.12
CA ARG A 65 -8.35 10.32 4.34
C ARG A 65 -7.26 11.37 4.18
N LEU A 66 -7.58 12.61 4.50
CA LEU A 66 -6.72 13.76 4.26
C LEU A 66 -6.35 14.39 5.59
N ASP A 67 -5.08 14.29 5.96
CA ASP A 67 -4.55 14.86 7.19
C ASP A 67 -5.40 14.46 8.41
N ASP A 68 -5.71 15.36 9.32
CA ASP A 68 -6.58 15.12 10.48
C ASP A 68 -8.07 14.96 10.13
N GLY A 69 -8.41 14.97 8.84
CA GLY A 69 -9.78 14.86 8.37
C GLY A 69 -10.39 13.48 8.55
N PRO A 70 -11.73 13.39 8.45
CA PRO A 70 -12.41 12.11 8.55
C PRO A 70 -12.20 11.23 7.32
N LEU A 71 -12.21 9.90 7.55
CA LEU A 71 -12.25 8.91 6.49
C LEU A 71 -13.50 9.09 5.62
N ARG A 72 -13.32 9.07 4.31
CA ARG A 72 -14.39 9.14 3.31
C ARG A 72 -14.36 7.89 2.45
N LEU A 73 -15.47 7.16 2.45
CA LEU A 73 -15.71 6.03 1.55
C LEU A 73 -16.47 6.51 0.32
N ARG A 74 -16.14 5.98 -0.87
CA ARG A 74 -16.74 6.34 -2.14
C ARG A 74 -17.00 5.09 -2.98
N ALA A 75 -18.05 5.15 -3.79
CA ALA A 75 -18.43 4.10 -4.74
C ALA A 75 -18.83 4.74 -6.08
N GLY A 76 -18.93 3.91 -7.13
CA GLY A 76 -19.27 4.37 -8.47
C GLY A 76 -18.30 5.45 -8.97
N GLU A 77 -18.77 6.37 -9.76
CA GLU A 77 -17.97 7.48 -10.34
C GLU A 77 -17.32 8.35 -9.26
N ALA A 78 -18.02 8.61 -8.16
CA ALA A 78 -17.48 9.37 -7.03
C ALA A 78 -16.28 8.69 -6.37
N GLY A 79 -16.11 7.38 -6.59
CA GLY A 79 -14.99 6.58 -6.11
C GLY A 79 -13.83 6.47 -7.08
N SER A 80 -13.87 7.13 -8.22
CA SER A 80 -12.80 7.08 -9.21
C SER A 80 -11.45 7.53 -8.63
N THR A 81 -10.37 6.86 -9.05
CA THR A 81 -9.01 7.23 -8.67
C THR A 81 -8.66 8.61 -9.23
N ARG A 82 -7.75 9.30 -8.55
CA ARG A 82 -7.07 10.47 -9.10
C ARG A 82 -5.68 10.04 -9.59
N PRO A 83 -5.28 10.43 -10.80
CA PRO A 83 -3.93 10.16 -11.29
C PRO A 83 -2.85 10.67 -10.32
N LEU A 84 -1.77 9.91 -10.16
CA LEU A 84 -0.66 10.27 -9.29
C LEU A 84 -0.12 11.69 -9.54
N PRO A 85 0.04 12.17 -10.78
CA PRO A 85 0.49 13.55 -11.02
C PRO A 85 -0.43 14.59 -10.37
N GLU A 86 -1.74 14.41 -10.44
CA GLU A 86 -2.70 15.31 -9.78
C GLU A 86 -2.58 15.28 -8.23
N LEU A 87 -2.33 14.09 -7.67
CA LEU A 87 -2.11 13.95 -6.23
C LEU A 87 -0.79 14.61 -5.79
N VAL A 88 0.25 14.46 -6.59
CA VAL A 88 1.55 15.10 -6.37
C VAL A 88 1.43 16.62 -6.43
N ASP A 89 0.82 17.14 -7.47
CA ASP A 89 0.59 18.59 -7.64
C ASP A 89 -0.25 19.19 -6.50
N LYS A 90 -1.19 18.41 -5.99
CA LYS A 90 -2.08 18.86 -4.92
C LYS A 90 -1.45 18.83 -3.54
N HIS A 91 -0.66 17.80 -3.25
CA HIS A 91 -0.19 17.52 -1.88
C HIS A 91 1.31 17.76 -1.68
N HIS A 92 2.09 17.88 -2.76
CA HIS A 92 3.54 18.06 -2.74
C HIS A 92 4.23 17.09 -1.76
N PRO A 93 4.08 15.75 -1.95
CA PRO A 93 4.61 14.78 -1.01
C PRO A 93 6.14 14.72 -1.06
N ASP A 94 6.77 14.62 0.11
CA ASP A 94 8.18 14.28 0.26
C ASP A 94 8.40 12.77 0.14
N LEU A 95 7.39 12.00 0.57
CA LEU A 95 7.40 10.54 0.54
C LEU A 95 6.09 9.99 -0.03
N ILE A 96 6.20 9.08 -0.98
CA ILE A 96 5.08 8.27 -1.49
C ILE A 96 5.22 6.85 -0.94
N VAL A 97 4.21 6.37 -0.23
CA VAL A 97 4.09 4.99 0.26
C VAL A 97 3.08 4.25 -0.60
N VAL A 98 3.54 3.23 -1.32
CA VAL A 98 2.68 2.36 -2.13
C VAL A 98 2.41 1.08 -1.37
N VAL A 99 1.14 0.73 -1.15
CA VAL A 99 0.73 -0.55 -0.58
C VAL A 99 -0.01 -1.32 -1.66
N ASN A 100 0.69 -2.16 -2.39
CA ASN A 100 0.11 -2.94 -3.48
C ASN A 100 0.90 -4.22 -3.74
N GLY A 101 0.18 -5.34 -3.87
CA GLY A 101 0.77 -6.65 -4.11
C GLY A 101 -0.31 -7.72 -4.28
N ASP A 102 -1.16 -7.89 -3.30
CA ASP A 102 -2.18 -8.94 -3.28
C ASP A 102 -3.10 -8.91 -4.51
N THR A 103 -3.52 -7.72 -4.92
CA THR A 103 -4.38 -7.53 -6.11
C THR A 103 -3.72 -8.03 -7.40
N MET A 104 -2.39 -8.02 -7.46
CA MET A 104 -1.64 -8.44 -8.65
C MET A 104 -1.15 -9.87 -8.58
N ALA A 105 -1.20 -10.54 -7.43
CA ALA A 105 -0.60 -11.86 -7.22
C ALA A 105 -1.24 -12.99 -8.03
N GLY A 106 -2.47 -12.81 -8.53
CA GLY A 106 -3.13 -13.80 -9.38
C GLY A 106 -3.23 -15.17 -8.72
N TYR A 107 -3.67 -15.23 -7.46
CA TYR A 107 -3.69 -16.46 -6.64
C TYR A 107 -4.39 -17.65 -7.29
N LYS A 108 -5.39 -17.41 -8.14
CA LYS A 108 -6.12 -18.46 -8.86
C LYS A 108 -5.51 -18.82 -10.21
N ASN A 109 -4.47 -18.11 -10.64
CA ASN A 109 -3.79 -18.40 -11.90
C ASN A 109 -2.77 -19.55 -11.72
N PRO A 110 -2.49 -20.34 -12.76
CA PRO A 110 -1.49 -21.41 -12.69
C PRO A 110 -0.08 -20.88 -12.39
N ALA A 111 0.26 -19.69 -12.89
CA ALA A 111 1.54 -19.03 -12.65
C ALA A 111 1.37 -17.55 -12.29
N LEU A 112 2.39 -16.97 -11.64
CA LEU A 112 2.45 -15.53 -11.38
C LEU A 112 2.52 -14.78 -12.73
N PRO A 113 1.64 -13.81 -13.01
CA PRO A 113 1.61 -13.09 -14.28
C PRO A 113 2.71 -12.01 -14.34
N LYS A 114 3.99 -12.42 -14.29
CA LYS A 114 5.18 -11.57 -14.11
C LYS A 114 5.25 -10.42 -15.11
N THR A 115 5.01 -10.66 -16.39
CA THR A 115 5.06 -9.61 -17.42
C THR A 115 4.03 -8.51 -17.18
N TRP A 116 2.80 -8.89 -16.82
CA TRP A 116 1.76 -7.93 -16.50
C TRP A 116 2.08 -7.15 -15.23
N ILE A 117 2.53 -7.82 -14.16
CA ILE A 117 2.95 -7.17 -12.91
C ILE A 117 4.07 -6.17 -13.17
N TRP A 118 5.08 -6.58 -13.96
CA TRP A 118 6.20 -5.70 -14.31
C TRP A 118 5.74 -4.44 -15.04
N ASN A 119 4.80 -4.56 -15.98
CA ASN A 119 4.20 -3.43 -16.67
C ASN A 119 3.47 -2.49 -15.69
N GLU A 120 2.60 -3.02 -14.84
CA GLU A 120 1.84 -2.23 -13.86
C GLU A 120 2.76 -1.48 -12.88
N VAL A 121 3.78 -2.17 -12.35
CA VAL A 121 4.77 -1.59 -11.45
C VAL A 121 5.60 -0.52 -12.18
N SER A 122 6.08 -0.82 -13.38
CA SER A 122 6.92 0.09 -14.17
C SER A 122 6.19 1.39 -14.53
N ILE A 123 4.90 1.31 -14.85
CA ILE A 123 4.07 2.49 -15.12
C ILE A 123 4.02 3.41 -13.89
N LEU A 124 3.76 2.86 -12.71
CA LEU A 124 3.66 3.64 -11.48
C LEU A 124 5.03 4.18 -11.03
N THR A 125 6.07 3.35 -11.02
CA THR A 125 7.40 3.76 -10.55
C THR A 125 8.04 4.83 -11.45
N LYS A 126 7.76 4.83 -12.76
CA LYS A 126 8.14 5.93 -13.67
C LYS A 126 7.45 7.25 -13.29
N GLY A 127 6.14 7.21 -12.97
CA GLY A 127 5.40 8.37 -12.49
C GLY A 127 5.95 8.91 -11.16
N ILE A 128 6.24 8.01 -10.21
CA ILE A 128 6.85 8.39 -8.92
C ILE A 128 8.23 9.02 -9.14
N LYS A 129 9.09 8.40 -9.96
CA LYS A 129 10.40 8.97 -10.29
C LYS A 129 10.30 10.38 -10.89
N ALA A 130 9.34 10.61 -11.74
CA ALA A 130 9.10 11.92 -12.36
C ALA A 130 8.65 12.99 -11.35
N SER A 131 8.00 12.60 -10.24
CA SER A 131 7.58 13.54 -9.18
C SER A 131 8.73 14.05 -8.32
N GLY A 132 9.88 13.38 -8.32
CA GLY A 132 11.01 13.68 -7.44
C GLY A 132 10.82 13.27 -5.97
N ALA A 133 9.66 12.78 -5.58
CA ALA A 133 9.41 12.31 -4.22
C ALA A 133 10.17 11.01 -3.93
N SER A 134 10.60 10.84 -2.67
CA SER A 134 11.09 9.55 -2.19
C SER A 134 9.96 8.50 -2.21
N CYS A 135 10.30 7.22 -2.33
CA CYS A 135 9.29 6.18 -2.42
C CYS A 135 9.61 4.96 -1.55
N VAL A 136 8.58 4.46 -0.88
CA VAL A 136 8.56 3.15 -0.21
C VAL A 136 7.46 2.30 -0.83
N TRP A 137 7.78 1.05 -1.17
CA TRP A 137 6.80 0.07 -1.64
C TRP A 137 6.64 -1.04 -0.61
N VAL A 138 5.44 -1.16 -0.05
CA VAL A 138 5.06 -2.19 0.91
C VAL A 138 4.51 -3.39 0.14
N GLY A 139 5.17 -4.53 0.24
CA GLY A 139 4.74 -5.79 -0.37
C GLY A 139 3.58 -6.46 0.37
N PRO A 140 3.03 -7.56 -0.20
CA PRO A 140 1.93 -8.29 0.42
C PRO A 140 2.34 -8.90 1.76
N ALA A 141 1.39 -9.01 2.69
CA ALA A 141 1.57 -9.73 3.94
C ALA A 141 1.02 -11.18 3.82
N TRP A 142 1.35 -12.05 4.77
CA TRP A 142 1.01 -13.48 4.69
C TRP A 142 -0.48 -13.74 4.53
N GLY A 143 -1.33 -13.23 5.41
CA GLY A 143 -2.74 -13.59 5.49
C GLY A 143 -2.96 -15.03 5.94
N SER A 144 -4.02 -15.66 5.42
CA SER A 144 -4.34 -17.08 5.63
C SER A 144 -4.50 -17.80 4.29
N GLU A 145 -4.17 -19.08 4.23
CA GLU A 145 -4.34 -19.87 3.00
C GLU A 145 -5.81 -20.09 2.65
N GLY A 146 -6.10 -20.11 1.37
CA GLY A 146 -7.45 -20.32 0.83
C GLY A 146 -8.28 -19.04 0.77
N GLY A 147 -9.51 -19.13 1.26
CA GLY A 147 -10.50 -18.07 1.19
C GLY A 147 -11.01 -17.77 -0.23
N LYS A 148 -11.86 -16.76 -0.34
CA LYS A 148 -12.52 -16.39 -1.63
C LYS A 148 -11.52 -16.03 -2.74
N ASN A 149 -10.34 -15.53 -2.39
CA ASN A 149 -9.31 -15.13 -3.34
C ASN A 149 -8.31 -16.26 -3.67
N GLY A 150 -8.34 -17.37 -2.94
CA GLY A 150 -7.43 -18.52 -3.15
C GLY A 150 -5.99 -18.20 -2.75
N LYS A 151 -5.80 -17.32 -1.76
CA LYS A 151 -4.46 -16.93 -1.29
C LYS A 151 -3.68 -18.17 -0.84
N ASN A 152 -2.41 -18.23 -1.20
CA ASN A 152 -1.50 -19.29 -0.73
C ASN A 152 -0.11 -18.73 -0.47
N PHE A 153 0.60 -19.31 0.48
CA PHE A 153 1.86 -18.76 0.97
C PHE A 153 2.99 -18.84 -0.05
N THR A 154 3.01 -19.85 -0.89
CA THR A 154 3.98 -19.97 -1.99
C THR A 154 3.85 -18.79 -2.96
N ARG A 155 2.63 -18.47 -3.39
CA ARG A 155 2.37 -17.35 -4.30
C ARG A 155 2.60 -15.99 -3.64
N VAL A 156 2.27 -15.83 -2.35
CA VAL A 156 2.58 -14.61 -1.59
C VAL A 156 4.08 -14.35 -1.58
N LYS A 157 4.86 -15.40 -1.30
CA LYS A 157 6.32 -15.31 -1.30
C LYS A 157 6.86 -14.99 -2.70
N GLU A 158 6.40 -15.70 -3.74
CA GLU A 158 6.80 -15.45 -5.14
C GLU A 158 6.51 -14.00 -5.56
N MET A 159 5.35 -13.47 -5.17
CA MET A 159 4.96 -12.08 -5.45
C MET A 159 5.85 -11.09 -4.69
N SER A 160 6.11 -11.34 -3.41
CA SER A 160 6.98 -10.49 -2.59
C SER A 160 8.41 -10.44 -3.12
N ASP A 161 8.98 -11.60 -3.46
CA ASP A 161 10.33 -11.70 -4.03
C ASP A 161 10.41 -10.95 -5.37
N PHE A 162 9.41 -11.12 -6.24
CA PHE A 162 9.37 -10.46 -7.53
C PHE A 162 9.22 -8.94 -7.42
N LEU A 163 8.39 -8.44 -6.51
CA LEU A 163 8.27 -7.00 -6.25
C LEU A 163 9.60 -6.41 -5.76
N ALA A 164 10.33 -7.11 -4.88
CA ALA A 164 11.62 -6.64 -4.38
C ALA A 164 12.64 -6.39 -5.52
N GLU A 165 12.53 -7.13 -6.63
CA GLU A 165 13.40 -6.98 -7.80
C GLU A 165 13.00 -5.80 -8.70
N ILE A 166 11.69 -5.45 -8.77
CA ILE A 166 11.18 -4.59 -9.85
C ILE A 166 10.66 -3.22 -9.42
N VAL A 167 10.51 -2.95 -8.11
CA VAL A 167 9.90 -1.68 -7.62
C VAL A 167 10.86 -0.47 -7.62
N SER A 168 12.10 -0.64 -8.04
CA SER A 168 13.03 0.50 -8.14
C SER A 168 12.40 1.67 -8.92
N PRO A 169 12.52 2.93 -8.44
CA PRO A 169 13.43 3.44 -7.40
C PRO A 169 12.87 3.35 -5.96
N CYS A 170 11.71 2.75 -5.73
CA CYS A 170 11.15 2.64 -4.39
C CYS A 170 11.98 1.71 -3.50
N ILE A 171 12.09 2.05 -2.23
CA ILE A 171 12.65 1.15 -1.22
C ILE A 171 11.59 0.09 -0.92
N TYR A 172 11.95 -1.18 -1.11
CA TYR A 172 11.01 -2.27 -0.83
C TYR A 172 10.96 -2.58 0.67
N VAL A 173 9.74 -2.63 1.20
CA VAL A 173 9.44 -3.06 2.57
C VAL A 173 8.74 -4.41 2.52
N ASN A 174 9.45 -5.46 2.95
CA ASN A 174 8.96 -6.82 2.91
C ASN A 174 8.05 -7.12 4.12
N SER A 175 6.74 -7.12 3.90
CA SER A 175 5.77 -7.42 4.95
C SER A 175 5.84 -8.87 5.47
N LEU A 176 6.43 -9.79 4.71
CA LEU A 176 6.57 -11.18 5.14
C LEU A 176 7.56 -11.34 6.30
N ASN A 177 8.48 -10.37 6.46
CA ASN A 177 9.43 -10.35 7.57
C ASN A 177 8.82 -9.75 8.87
N MET A 178 7.59 -9.23 8.81
CA MET A 178 6.93 -8.56 9.93
C MET A 178 6.11 -9.51 10.80
N SER A 179 5.76 -10.70 10.27
CA SER A 179 4.96 -11.70 10.98
C SER A 179 5.25 -13.10 10.44
N LYS A 180 4.74 -14.10 11.14
CA LYS A 180 4.72 -15.49 10.64
C LYS A 180 3.46 -15.72 9.78
N PRO A 181 3.48 -16.73 8.89
CA PRO A 181 2.29 -17.16 8.15
C PRO A 181 1.09 -17.40 9.08
N GLY A 182 -0.05 -16.76 8.78
CA GLY A 182 -1.29 -16.89 9.56
C GLY A 182 -1.31 -16.18 10.92
N GLU A 183 -0.23 -15.54 11.34
CA GLU A 183 -0.13 -14.88 12.66
C GLU A 183 -1.14 -13.73 12.81
N TRP A 184 -1.28 -12.92 11.77
CA TRP A 184 -2.31 -11.88 11.75
C TRP A 184 -3.62 -12.46 11.24
N GLY A 185 -4.64 -12.49 12.10
CA GLY A 185 -5.94 -13.05 11.76
C GLY A 185 -6.58 -12.34 10.57
N THR A 186 -7.17 -13.14 9.67
CA THR A 186 -7.94 -12.63 8.52
C THR A 186 -9.44 -12.66 8.78
N LEU A 187 -10.20 -11.93 7.97
CA LEU A 187 -11.65 -12.00 7.98
C LEU A 187 -12.11 -13.42 7.60
N PRO A 188 -13.17 -13.96 8.23
CA PRO A 188 -13.66 -15.29 7.95
C PRO A 188 -13.91 -15.54 6.46
N GLY A 189 -13.33 -16.60 5.91
CA GLY A 189 -13.48 -16.98 4.50
C GLY A 189 -12.81 -16.05 3.48
N ASP A 190 -12.07 -15.03 3.92
CA ASP A 190 -11.42 -14.07 3.01
C ASP A 190 -9.99 -14.53 2.62
N GLY A 191 -9.16 -14.83 3.60
CA GLY A 191 -7.76 -15.24 3.44
C GLY A 191 -6.78 -14.08 3.19
N GLN A 192 -7.26 -12.96 2.64
CA GLN A 192 -6.44 -11.84 2.21
C GLN A 192 -6.55 -10.62 3.13
N HIS A 193 -7.77 -10.23 3.50
CA HIS A 193 -8.00 -9.06 4.34
C HIS A 193 -7.98 -9.46 5.82
N PHE A 194 -7.33 -8.61 6.62
CA PHE A 194 -7.10 -8.87 8.05
C PHE A 194 -8.28 -8.41 8.91
N THR A 195 -8.36 -8.95 10.11
CA THR A 195 -9.16 -8.38 11.20
C THR A 195 -8.62 -7.01 11.59
N ASN A 196 -9.39 -6.24 12.37
CA ASN A 196 -8.92 -4.93 12.87
C ASN A 196 -7.59 -5.07 13.63
N ALA A 197 -7.43 -6.11 14.46
CA ALA A 197 -6.18 -6.37 15.17
C ALA A 197 -5.02 -6.67 14.22
N GLY A 198 -5.27 -7.44 13.14
CA GLY A 198 -4.27 -7.72 12.11
C GLY A 198 -3.83 -6.46 11.37
N TYR A 199 -4.77 -5.59 10.99
CA TYR A 199 -4.43 -4.31 10.37
C TYR A 199 -3.71 -3.35 11.31
N GLN A 200 -4.05 -3.36 12.60
CA GLN A 200 -3.32 -2.59 13.62
C GLN A 200 -1.86 -3.04 13.69
N ALA A 201 -1.64 -4.35 13.78
CA ALA A 201 -0.30 -4.93 13.83
C ALA A 201 0.49 -4.62 12.56
N TRP A 202 -0.13 -4.78 11.37
CA TRP A 202 0.53 -4.49 10.10
C TRP A 202 0.84 -3.01 9.92
N GLY A 203 -0.11 -2.11 10.21
CA GLY A 203 0.10 -0.65 10.14
C GLY A 203 1.25 -0.19 11.03
N SER A 204 1.29 -0.69 12.28
CA SER A 204 2.38 -0.40 13.22
C SER A 204 3.73 -0.94 12.73
N ALA A 205 3.76 -2.17 12.17
CA ALA A 205 4.98 -2.76 11.63
C ALA A 205 5.52 -1.99 10.41
N ILE A 206 4.63 -1.56 9.49
CA ILE A 206 5.00 -0.71 8.35
C ILE A 206 5.57 0.62 8.82
N SER A 207 4.89 1.30 9.75
CA SER A 207 5.35 2.58 10.30
C SER A 207 6.74 2.42 10.92
N LYS A 208 6.97 1.40 11.74
CA LYS A 208 8.30 1.08 12.32
C LYS A 208 9.37 0.86 11.26
N ALA A 209 9.04 0.17 10.17
CA ALA A 209 9.98 -0.04 9.07
C ALA A 209 10.33 1.29 8.38
N ILE A 210 9.33 2.14 8.09
CA ILE A 210 9.55 3.44 7.43
C ILE A 210 10.42 4.36 8.29
N VAL A 211 10.24 4.37 9.61
CA VAL A 211 11.04 5.22 10.51
C VAL A 211 12.35 4.58 10.95
N SER A 212 12.72 3.41 10.41
CA SER A 212 14.05 2.83 10.66
C SER A 212 15.15 3.73 10.09
N SER A 213 16.34 3.72 10.74
CA SER A 213 17.48 4.53 10.32
C SER A 213 17.82 4.34 8.84
N ASP A 214 17.77 3.09 8.36
CA ASP A 214 18.17 2.71 7.00
C ASP A 214 17.23 3.28 5.93
N ILE A 215 15.93 3.43 6.23
CA ILE A 215 14.95 4.01 5.32
C ILE A 215 14.92 5.53 5.45
N LEU A 216 14.92 6.06 6.69
CA LEU A 216 14.90 7.50 6.92
C LEU A 216 16.06 8.24 6.28
N GLN A 217 17.27 7.68 6.31
CA GLN A 217 18.45 8.29 5.66
C GLN A 217 18.26 8.41 4.14
N LYS A 218 17.60 7.44 3.52
CA LYS A 218 17.33 7.44 2.08
C LYS A 218 16.17 8.35 1.66
N ILE A 219 15.27 8.66 2.57
CA ILE A 219 14.13 9.58 2.32
C ILE A 219 14.56 11.04 2.46
N LYS A 220 15.50 11.36 3.36
CA LYS A 220 15.91 12.74 3.67
C LYS A 220 17.01 13.30 2.74
N HIS A 221 17.43 12.51 1.76
CA HIS A 221 18.45 12.88 0.76
C HIS A 221 17.90 12.76 -0.66
#